data_93c412eb30043731d33f2d2c3688c751
#
_entry.id   93c412eb30043731d33f2d2c3688c751
#
_cell.length_a   1.000
_cell.length_b   1.000
_cell.length_c   1.000
_cell.angle_alpha   90.00
_cell.angle_beta   90.00
_cell.angle_gamma   90.00
#
_symmetry.space_group_name_H-M   'P 1'
#
loop_
_entity.id
_entity.type
_entity.pdbx_description
1 polymer ?
#
loop_
_entity_poly.entity_id
_entity_poly.type
_entity_poly.pdbx_seq_one_letter_code
_entity_poly.pdbx_strand_id
1 'polypeptide(L)'
;MPYTYGTPEWEEAYNKRLQERIANEPKPFIIFLPEWLKEWEKYLQNDAKYKELALPNWENAIVIHITPAPQFGLDHDIFVRMDLWHNGECRSIRYIPKSEVGKNPKDFIITASIDRWFAVGRKQLDVVKGMMQGKLKLKGDLPTVVKAVKPAVRIVETVGEVGGKYEDELTPEETEKFRATVNELLPEFGLV
;
A
#
# COMPACT_ATOMS: atom_id res chain seq x y z
N MET A 1 23.39 5.80 9.64
CA MET A 1 22.29 5.73 10.61
C MET A 1 20.97 5.83 9.88
N PRO A 2 19.93 5.12 10.33
CA PRO A 2 18.62 5.25 9.70
C PRO A 2 18.05 6.67 9.89
N TYR A 3 17.31 7.11 8.91
CA TYR A 3 16.57 8.37 9.02
C TYR A 3 15.42 8.22 10.02
N THR A 4 15.08 9.29 10.71
CA THR A 4 13.92 9.32 11.62
C THR A 4 12.67 9.69 10.84
N TYR A 5 11.69 8.78 10.79
CA TYR A 5 10.45 8.96 10.05
C TYR A 5 9.75 10.29 10.38
N GLY A 6 9.30 10.98 9.34
CA GLY A 6 8.52 12.23 9.45
C GLY A 6 9.35 13.50 9.74
N THR A 7 10.68 13.40 9.80
CA THR A 7 11.54 14.59 9.86
C THR A 7 11.75 15.17 8.45
N PRO A 8 12.10 16.47 8.32
CA PRO A 8 12.42 17.07 7.03
C PRO A 8 13.53 16.33 6.28
N GLU A 9 14.55 15.87 7.00
CA GLU A 9 15.66 15.10 6.45
C GLU A 9 15.20 13.76 5.90
N TRP A 10 14.27 13.10 6.59
CA TRP A 10 13.66 11.86 6.14
C TRP A 10 12.88 12.09 4.82
N GLU A 11 12.04 13.11 4.79
CA GLU A 11 11.22 13.44 3.62
C GLU A 11 12.09 13.75 2.39
N GLU A 12 13.16 14.52 2.57
CA GLU A 12 14.10 14.85 1.49
C GLU A 12 14.81 13.59 0.97
N ALA A 13 15.37 12.79 1.87
CA ALA A 13 16.11 11.58 1.52
C ALA A 13 15.19 10.53 0.87
N TYR A 14 13.99 10.33 1.42
CA TYR A 14 13.02 9.38 0.87
C TYR A 14 12.56 9.80 -0.53
N ASN A 15 12.21 11.06 -0.72
CA ASN A 15 11.81 11.58 -2.02
C ASN A 15 12.93 11.48 -3.06
N LYS A 16 14.18 11.76 -2.67
CA LYS A 16 15.34 11.59 -3.55
C LYS A 16 15.49 10.13 -3.97
N ARG A 17 15.49 9.19 -3.03
CA ARG A 17 15.59 7.76 -3.31
C ARG A 17 14.43 7.28 -4.21
N LEU A 18 13.22 7.77 -3.95
CA LEU A 18 12.04 7.44 -4.75
C LEU A 18 12.19 7.91 -6.20
N GLN A 19 12.68 9.13 -6.45
CA GLN A 19 12.91 9.64 -7.79
C GLN A 19 14.01 8.84 -8.53
N GLU A 20 15.09 8.47 -7.83
CA GLU A 20 16.14 7.61 -8.39
C GLU A 20 15.57 6.25 -8.81
N ARG A 21 14.71 5.63 -7.98
CA ARG A 21 14.06 4.36 -8.31
C ARG A 21 13.10 4.49 -9.49
N ILE A 22 12.28 5.53 -9.54
CA ILE A 22 11.38 5.78 -10.68
C ILE A 22 12.16 5.93 -11.98
N ALA A 23 13.32 6.58 -11.95
CA ALA A 23 14.15 6.81 -13.12
C ALA A 23 14.90 5.55 -13.60
N ASN A 24 15.28 4.65 -12.68
CA ASN A 24 16.24 3.57 -12.97
C ASN A 24 15.62 2.17 -12.94
N GLU A 25 14.51 1.96 -12.24
CA GLU A 25 13.90 0.64 -12.16
C GLU A 25 13.12 0.30 -13.45
N PRO A 26 13.19 -0.95 -13.92
CA PRO A 26 12.48 -1.38 -15.12
C PRO A 26 10.95 -1.43 -14.88
N LYS A 27 10.21 -1.08 -15.92
CA LYS A 27 8.74 -1.27 -15.94
C LYS A 27 8.36 -2.64 -16.54
N PRO A 28 7.25 -3.26 -16.11
CA PRO A 28 6.35 -2.80 -15.05
C PRO A 28 7.00 -2.88 -13.66
N PHE A 29 6.71 -1.91 -12.80
CA PHE A 29 7.21 -1.93 -11.44
C PHE A 29 6.64 -3.09 -10.63
N ILE A 30 7.37 -3.56 -9.63
CA ILE A 30 6.90 -4.58 -8.70
C ILE A 30 5.90 -3.94 -7.74
N ILE A 31 4.73 -4.53 -7.60
CA ILE A 31 3.66 -4.07 -6.72
C ILE A 31 4.18 -3.98 -5.28
N PHE A 32 3.72 -2.99 -4.54
CA PHE A 32 4.14 -2.62 -3.18
C PHE A 32 5.56 -2.04 -3.03
N LEU A 33 6.39 -1.96 -4.06
CA LEU A 33 7.62 -1.15 -3.96
C LEU A 33 7.31 0.35 -4.05
N PRO A 34 8.17 1.23 -3.49
CA PRO A 34 7.89 2.67 -3.41
C PRO A 34 7.56 3.34 -4.75
N GLU A 35 8.25 2.96 -5.81
CA GLU A 35 8.00 3.48 -7.16
C GLU A 35 6.61 3.09 -7.69
N TRP A 36 6.17 1.86 -7.40
CA TRP A 36 4.82 1.42 -7.76
C TRP A 36 3.75 2.14 -6.93
N LEU A 37 3.97 2.28 -5.62
CA LEU A 37 3.07 3.01 -4.73
C LEU A 37 2.89 4.46 -5.20
N LYS A 38 3.95 5.08 -5.71
CA LYS A 38 3.89 6.45 -6.26
C LYS A 38 3.09 6.52 -7.56
N GLU A 39 3.20 5.55 -8.44
CA GLU A 39 2.35 5.46 -9.63
C GLU A 39 0.87 5.29 -9.24
N TRP A 40 0.59 4.41 -8.30
CA TRP A 40 -0.76 4.19 -7.80
C TRP A 40 -1.36 5.44 -7.14
N GLU A 41 -0.57 6.14 -6.33
CA GLU A 41 -0.94 7.43 -5.73
C GLU A 41 -1.36 8.45 -6.80
N LYS A 42 -0.49 8.66 -7.80
CA LYS A 42 -0.76 9.59 -8.90
C LYS A 42 -2.00 9.19 -9.71
N TYR A 43 -2.16 7.91 -9.96
CA TYR A 43 -3.33 7.39 -10.67
C TYR A 43 -4.61 7.71 -9.91
N LEU A 44 -4.66 7.37 -8.61
CA LEU A 44 -5.84 7.59 -7.78
C LEU A 44 -6.14 9.09 -7.60
N GLN A 45 -5.13 9.94 -7.48
CA GLN A 45 -5.28 11.40 -7.42
C GLN A 45 -5.97 11.99 -8.64
N ASN A 46 -5.83 11.35 -9.80
CA ASN A 46 -6.40 11.80 -11.09
C ASN A 46 -7.61 10.98 -11.53
N ASP A 47 -8.05 10.01 -10.75
CA ASP A 47 -9.16 9.12 -11.12
C ASP A 47 -10.51 9.77 -10.82
N ALA A 48 -11.16 10.29 -11.87
CA ALA A 48 -12.47 10.93 -11.78
C ALA A 48 -13.55 9.96 -11.25
N LYS A 49 -13.48 8.69 -11.63
CA LYS A 49 -14.43 7.66 -11.19
C LYS A 49 -14.33 7.40 -9.67
N TYR A 50 -13.12 7.35 -9.14
CA TYR A 50 -12.93 7.25 -7.69
C TYR A 50 -13.52 8.46 -6.96
N LYS A 51 -13.23 9.68 -7.44
CA LYS A 51 -13.75 10.92 -6.83
C LYS A 51 -15.28 10.99 -6.86
N GLU A 52 -15.90 10.50 -7.93
CA GLU A 52 -17.36 10.42 -8.03
C GLU A 52 -17.98 9.45 -7.02
N LEU A 53 -17.32 8.32 -6.76
CA LEU A 53 -17.80 7.28 -5.85
C LEU A 53 -17.44 7.54 -4.38
N ALA A 54 -16.46 8.39 -4.11
CA ALA A 54 -15.94 8.65 -2.78
C ALA A 54 -16.96 9.38 -1.89
N LEU A 55 -16.91 9.08 -0.60
CA LEU A 55 -17.79 9.72 0.37
C LEU A 55 -17.31 11.15 0.66
N PRO A 56 -18.21 12.15 0.65
CA PRO A 56 -17.85 13.56 0.84
C PRO A 56 -17.13 13.86 2.16
N ASN A 57 -17.48 13.13 3.22
CA ASN A 57 -16.98 13.38 4.59
C ASN A 57 -16.01 12.29 5.07
N TRP A 58 -15.37 11.57 4.14
CA TRP A 58 -14.40 10.53 4.51
C TRP A 58 -13.14 11.16 5.11
N GLU A 59 -12.72 10.69 6.29
CA GLU A 59 -11.56 11.19 7.03
C GLU A 59 -10.67 10.06 7.56
N ASN A 60 -10.78 8.87 6.98
CA ASN A 60 -10.08 7.70 7.47
C ASN A 60 -8.97 7.30 6.49
N ALA A 61 -7.75 7.13 6.99
CA ALA A 61 -6.73 6.44 6.22
C ALA A 61 -6.93 4.93 6.28
N ILE A 62 -6.42 4.25 5.27
CA ILE A 62 -6.35 2.78 5.23
C ILE A 62 -4.89 2.39 5.34
N VAL A 63 -4.57 1.57 6.33
CA VAL A 63 -3.26 0.96 6.47
C VAL A 63 -3.34 -0.49 5.97
N ILE A 64 -2.67 -0.75 4.87
CA ILE A 64 -2.47 -2.09 4.34
C ILE A 64 -1.30 -2.70 5.09
N HIS A 65 -1.55 -3.72 5.89
CA HIS A 65 -0.52 -4.49 6.57
C HIS A 65 -0.31 -5.82 5.87
N ILE A 66 0.90 -6.01 5.37
CA ILE A 66 1.34 -7.24 4.72
C ILE A 66 2.25 -7.98 5.69
N THR A 67 1.87 -9.21 6.06
CA THR A 67 2.67 -10.05 6.95
C THR A 67 3.86 -10.65 6.20
N PRO A 68 4.96 -11.02 6.90
CA PRO A 68 6.13 -11.60 6.28
C PRO A 68 5.80 -12.81 5.41
N ALA A 69 6.46 -12.90 4.26
CA ALA A 69 6.34 -13.99 3.29
C ALA A 69 7.72 -14.27 2.65
N PRO A 70 8.64 -14.92 3.39
CA PRO A 70 10.02 -15.16 2.92
C PRO A 70 10.09 -15.85 1.56
N GLN A 71 9.12 -16.72 1.24
CA GLN A 71 9.04 -17.41 -0.06
C GLN A 71 8.89 -16.43 -1.25
N PHE A 72 8.41 -15.21 -1.01
CA PHE A 72 8.29 -14.15 -2.01
C PHE A 72 9.33 -13.03 -1.81
N GLY A 73 10.34 -13.22 -0.97
CA GLY A 73 11.37 -12.24 -0.70
C GLY A 73 10.99 -11.17 0.34
N LEU A 74 9.88 -11.35 1.05
CA LEU A 74 9.39 -10.43 2.06
C LEU A 74 9.68 -10.95 3.47
N ASP A 75 10.79 -10.51 4.06
CA ASP A 75 11.24 -10.99 5.36
C ASP A 75 10.64 -10.21 6.54
N HIS A 76 10.05 -9.04 6.29
CA HIS A 76 9.50 -8.13 7.30
C HIS A 76 8.04 -7.80 7.05
N ASP A 77 7.36 -7.34 8.10
CA ASP A 77 6.07 -6.68 7.95
C ASP A 77 6.20 -5.42 7.10
N ILE A 78 5.25 -5.18 6.21
CA ILE A 78 5.13 -3.93 5.46
C ILE A 78 3.82 -3.25 5.81
N PHE A 79 3.89 -1.96 6.07
CA PHE A 79 2.74 -1.11 6.31
C PHE A 79 2.69 -0.01 5.26
N VAL A 80 1.62 -0.02 4.46
CA VAL A 80 1.35 1.02 3.47
C VAL A 80 0.14 1.82 3.93
N ARG A 81 0.32 3.12 4.12
CA ARG A 81 -0.77 4.02 4.50
C ARG A 81 -1.29 4.76 3.29
N MET A 82 -2.58 4.59 3.02
CA MET A 82 -3.33 5.37 2.06
C MET A 82 -4.04 6.50 2.82
N ASP A 83 -3.56 7.72 2.68
CA ASP A 83 -4.15 8.90 3.31
C ASP A 83 -5.27 9.45 2.42
N LEU A 84 -6.49 8.99 2.69
CA LEU A 84 -7.69 9.33 1.94
C LEU A 84 -8.51 10.36 2.70
N TRP A 85 -9.09 11.31 1.97
CA TRP A 85 -9.80 12.44 2.55
C TRP A 85 -11.09 12.75 1.78
N HIS A 86 -11.74 13.83 2.16
CA HIS A 86 -13.02 14.29 1.62
C HIS A 86 -13.07 14.22 0.09
N ASN A 87 -14.20 13.84 -0.45
CA ASN A 87 -14.47 13.88 -1.90
C ASN A 87 -13.46 13.11 -2.77
N GLY A 88 -12.83 12.08 -2.22
CA GLY A 88 -11.86 11.28 -2.96
C GLY A 88 -10.48 11.93 -3.12
N GLU A 89 -10.13 12.88 -2.26
CA GLU A 89 -8.75 13.35 -2.18
C GLU A 89 -7.85 12.21 -1.69
N CYS A 90 -6.84 11.87 -2.46
CA CYS A 90 -5.76 10.98 -2.07
C CYS A 90 -4.52 11.84 -1.77
N ARG A 91 -4.18 11.97 -0.50
CA ARG A 91 -3.04 12.80 -0.08
C ARG A 91 -1.72 12.11 -0.27
N SER A 92 -1.66 10.81 0.04
CA SER A 92 -0.46 9.98 -0.15
C SER A 92 -0.77 8.49 -0.11
N ILE A 93 0.09 7.70 -0.76
CA ILE A 93 0.16 6.25 -0.61
C ILE A 93 1.64 5.90 -0.42
N ARG A 94 2.05 5.55 0.80
CA ARG A 94 3.46 5.30 1.11
C ARG A 94 3.67 4.39 2.32
N TYR A 95 4.90 3.90 2.47
CA TYR A 95 5.30 3.18 3.66
C TYR A 95 5.23 4.04 4.92
N ILE A 96 4.85 3.40 6.02
CA ILE A 96 4.97 3.94 7.37
C ILE A 96 5.64 2.90 8.28
N PRO A 97 6.38 3.32 9.32
CA PRO A 97 6.91 2.39 10.29
C PRO A 97 5.80 1.84 11.19
N LYS A 98 6.02 0.66 11.76
CA LYS A 98 5.08 0.03 12.70
C LYS A 98 4.71 0.96 13.87
N SER A 99 5.64 1.81 14.30
CA SER A 99 5.41 2.79 15.37
C SER A 99 4.33 3.83 15.07
N GLU A 100 4.02 4.06 13.79
CA GLU A 100 2.94 4.99 13.37
C GLU A 100 1.58 4.31 13.26
N VAL A 101 1.56 2.98 13.16
CA VAL A 101 0.32 2.22 12.97
C VAL A 101 -0.59 2.34 14.19
N GLY A 102 -1.80 2.83 13.97
CA GLY A 102 -2.81 2.98 15.02
C GLY A 102 -2.67 4.25 15.88
N LYS A 103 -1.72 5.15 15.60
CA LYS A 103 -1.66 6.44 16.27
C LYS A 103 -2.89 7.31 16.00
N ASN A 104 -3.42 7.26 14.79
CA ASN A 104 -4.71 7.86 14.48
C ASN A 104 -5.81 6.82 14.71
N PRO A 105 -6.71 7.01 15.68
CA PRO A 105 -7.76 6.04 16.01
C PRO A 105 -8.81 5.90 14.89
N LYS A 106 -8.86 6.83 13.96
CA LYS A 106 -9.74 6.77 12.78
C LYS A 106 -9.20 5.88 11.67
N ASP A 107 -7.92 5.51 11.70
CA ASP A 107 -7.32 4.70 10.64
C ASP A 107 -7.86 3.26 10.67
N PHE A 108 -8.20 2.74 9.52
CA PHE A 108 -8.49 1.32 9.33
C PHE A 108 -7.19 0.57 9.06
N ILE A 109 -6.98 -0.54 9.76
CA ILE A 109 -5.83 -1.41 9.54
C ILE A 109 -6.34 -2.73 9.01
N ILE A 110 -5.91 -3.10 7.80
CA ILE A 110 -6.31 -4.35 7.16
C ILE A 110 -5.07 -5.22 7.04
N THR A 111 -5.05 -6.31 7.78
CA THR A 111 -3.94 -7.26 7.84
C THR A 111 -4.25 -8.51 7.05
N ALA A 112 -3.34 -8.89 6.16
CA ALA A 112 -3.40 -10.16 5.45
C ALA A 112 -2.00 -10.59 4.98
N SER A 113 -1.88 -11.87 4.62
CA SER A 113 -0.72 -12.39 3.90
C SER A 113 -0.67 -11.83 2.48
N ILE A 114 0.51 -11.81 1.87
CA ILE A 114 0.70 -11.22 0.55
C ILE A 114 -0.11 -11.95 -0.54
N ASP A 115 -0.27 -13.26 -0.45
CA ASP A 115 -1.08 -14.05 -1.38
C ASP A 115 -2.57 -13.66 -1.35
N ARG A 116 -3.11 -13.25 -0.19
CA ARG A 116 -4.46 -12.69 -0.10
C ARG A 116 -4.54 -11.31 -0.75
N TRP A 117 -3.50 -10.49 -0.61
CA TRP A 117 -3.42 -9.23 -1.32
C TRP A 117 -3.31 -9.41 -2.83
N PHE A 118 -2.60 -10.45 -3.31
CA PHE A 118 -2.64 -10.82 -4.73
C PHE A 118 -4.05 -11.17 -5.18
N ALA A 119 -4.76 -11.98 -4.42
CA ALA A 119 -6.15 -12.35 -4.73
C ALA A 119 -7.08 -11.12 -4.75
N VAL A 120 -6.89 -10.16 -3.87
CA VAL A 120 -7.64 -8.88 -3.90
C VAL A 120 -7.31 -8.09 -5.15
N GLY A 121 -6.04 -7.87 -5.46
CA GLY A 121 -5.61 -7.10 -6.63
C GLY A 121 -6.06 -7.73 -7.96
N ARG A 122 -6.11 -9.06 -8.02
CA ARG A 122 -6.60 -9.84 -9.18
C ARG A 122 -8.13 -10.01 -9.19
N LYS A 123 -8.84 -9.40 -8.25
CA LYS A 123 -10.30 -9.50 -8.09
C LYS A 123 -10.82 -10.93 -7.84
N GLN A 124 -9.97 -11.81 -7.35
CA GLN A 124 -10.32 -13.18 -6.92
C GLN A 124 -10.89 -13.21 -5.50
N LEU A 125 -10.58 -12.20 -4.70
CA LEU A 125 -11.10 -11.97 -3.35
C LEU A 125 -11.66 -10.56 -3.28
N ASP A 126 -12.96 -10.44 -3.03
CA ASP A 126 -13.59 -9.14 -2.74
C ASP A 126 -13.11 -8.63 -1.39
N VAL A 127 -12.63 -7.38 -1.35
CA VAL A 127 -12.02 -6.80 -0.15
C VAL A 127 -12.99 -6.71 1.03
N VAL A 128 -14.24 -6.33 0.79
CA VAL A 128 -15.26 -6.19 1.86
C VAL A 128 -15.73 -7.55 2.33
N LYS A 129 -16.03 -8.46 1.41
CA LYS A 129 -16.39 -9.84 1.76
C LYS A 129 -15.24 -10.54 2.48
N GLY A 130 -14.00 -10.30 2.06
CA GLY A 130 -12.80 -10.82 2.70
C GLY A 130 -12.69 -10.38 4.16
N MET A 131 -12.99 -9.13 4.46
CA MET A 131 -13.07 -8.62 5.84
C MET A 131 -14.21 -9.26 6.63
N MET A 132 -15.41 -9.34 6.05
CA MET A 132 -16.57 -9.97 6.70
C MET A 132 -16.34 -11.46 7.01
N GLN A 133 -15.58 -12.16 6.17
CA GLN A 133 -15.24 -13.58 6.35
C GLN A 133 -13.97 -13.81 7.20
N GLY A 134 -13.32 -12.74 7.68
CA GLY A 134 -12.06 -12.83 8.44
C GLY A 134 -10.84 -13.28 7.62
N LYS A 135 -10.95 -13.31 6.30
CA LYS A 135 -9.80 -13.57 5.40
C LYS A 135 -8.84 -12.40 5.37
N LEU A 136 -9.37 -11.19 5.49
CA LEU A 136 -8.65 -9.95 5.72
C LEU A 136 -9.03 -9.47 7.11
N LYS A 137 -8.07 -9.33 8.01
CA LYS A 137 -8.33 -8.91 9.40
C LYS A 137 -8.44 -7.40 9.47
N LEU A 138 -9.63 -6.89 9.75
CA LEU A 138 -9.90 -5.47 9.93
C LEU A 138 -9.76 -5.07 11.41
N LYS A 139 -8.97 -4.04 11.67
CA LYS A 139 -9.03 -3.24 12.89
C LYS A 139 -9.67 -1.90 12.53
N GLY A 140 -10.88 -1.67 13.02
CA GLY A 140 -11.69 -0.49 12.71
C GLY A 140 -13.17 -0.82 12.68
N ASP A 141 -14.00 0.18 12.38
CA ASP A 141 -15.45 0.05 12.35
C ASP A 141 -15.93 -0.54 11.01
N LEU A 142 -16.27 -1.83 11.01
CA LEU A 142 -16.75 -2.53 9.81
C LEU A 142 -18.00 -1.86 9.19
N PRO A 143 -19.02 -1.40 9.95
CA PRO A 143 -20.14 -0.68 9.35
C PRO A 143 -19.75 0.53 8.53
N THR A 144 -18.74 1.30 8.96
CA THR A 144 -18.22 2.42 8.18
C THR A 144 -17.57 1.95 6.88
N VAL A 145 -16.78 0.88 6.90
CA VAL A 145 -16.21 0.28 5.69
C VAL A 145 -17.28 -0.20 4.72
N VAL A 146 -18.35 -0.83 5.23
CA VAL A 146 -19.47 -1.31 4.40
C VAL A 146 -20.17 -0.16 3.67
N LYS A 147 -20.27 1.02 4.27
CA LYS A 147 -20.80 2.22 3.59
C LYS A 147 -19.91 2.69 2.44
N ALA A 148 -18.64 2.36 2.48
CA ALA A 148 -17.63 2.74 1.49
C ALA A 148 -17.31 1.63 0.47
N VAL A 149 -18.19 0.65 0.26
CA VAL A 149 -17.97 -0.48 -0.66
C VAL A 149 -17.62 0.01 -2.07
N LYS A 150 -18.38 0.96 -2.61
CA LYS A 150 -18.17 1.44 -3.99
C LYS A 150 -16.79 2.07 -4.20
N PRO A 151 -16.34 3.04 -3.39
CA PRO A 151 -14.99 3.56 -3.52
C PRO A 151 -13.92 2.50 -3.20
N ALA A 152 -14.13 1.59 -2.27
CA ALA A 152 -13.20 0.50 -1.97
C ALA A 152 -13.00 -0.43 -3.17
N VAL A 153 -14.07 -0.83 -3.82
CA VAL A 153 -13.99 -1.62 -5.07
C VAL A 153 -13.25 -0.86 -6.16
N ARG A 154 -13.52 0.45 -6.30
CA ARG A 154 -12.83 1.28 -7.29
C ARG A 154 -11.32 1.37 -7.01
N ILE A 155 -10.91 1.53 -5.78
CA ILE A 155 -9.49 1.52 -5.40
C ILE A 155 -8.82 0.21 -5.85
N VAL A 156 -9.46 -0.94 -5.64
CA VAL A 156 -8.93 -2.24 -6.10
C VAL A 156 -8.84 -2.31 -7.62
N GLU A 157 -9.86 -1.81 -8.35
CA GLU A 157 -9.82 -1.75 -9.82
C GLU A 157 -8.62 -0.97 -10.33
N THR A 158 -8.25 0.13 -9.65
CA THR A 158 -7.11 0.96 -10.05
C THR A 158 -5.78 0.22 -9.95
N VAL A 159 -5.64 -0.77 -9.08
CA VAL A 159 -4.44 -1.63 -9.02
C VAL A 159 -4.20 -2.33 -10.36
N GLY A 160 -5.25 -2.92 -10.93
CA GLY A 160 -5.17 -3.56 -12.26
C GLY A 160 -4.94 -2.58 -13.40
N GLU A 161 -5.50 -1.38 -13.30
CA GLU A 161 -5.36 -0.33 -14.32
C GLU A 161 -3.97 0.30 -14.32
N VAL A 162 -3.37 0.52 -13.16
CA VAL A 162 -1.95 0.92 -13.02
C VAL A 162 -1.04 -0.17 -13.56
N GLY A 163 -1.42 -1.42 -13.34
CA GLY A 163 -0.60 -2.57 -13.67
C GLY A 163 0.53 -2.75 -12.65
N GLY A 164 1.46 -3.62 -12.98
CA GLY A 164 2.58 -3.96 -12.12
C GLY A 164 2.84 -5.45 -12.15
N LYS A 165 3.97 -5.84 -11.57
CA LYS A 165 4.39 -7.23 -11.47
C LYS A 165 4.17 -7.70 -10.04
N TYR A 166 3.39 -8.77 -9.86
CA TYR A 166 3.20 -9.37 -8.55
C TYR A 166 4.43 -10.19 -8.15
N GLU A 167 4.69 -10.29 -6.85
CA GLU A 167 5.87 -10.99 -6.31
C GLU A 167 5.86 -12.49 -6.62
N ASP A 168 4.68 -13.11 -6.81
CA ASP A 168 4.55 -14.51 -7.24
C ASP A 168 4.84 -14.73 -8.74
N GLU A 169 5.01 -13.66 -9.51
CA GLU A 169 5.41 -13.71 -10.92
C GLU A 169 6.93 -13.53 -11.11
N LEU A 170 7.66 -13.26 -10.03
CA LEU A 170 9.11 -13.06 -10.08
C LEU A 170 9.85 -14.38 -10.29
N THR A 171 10.92 -14.33 -11.09
CA THR A 171 11.87 -15.41 -11.15
C THR A 171 12.62 -15.54 -9.81
N PRO A 172 13.28 -16.66 -9.50
CA PRO A 172 14.09 -16.79 -8.27
C PRO A 172 15.14 -15.69 -8.13
N GLU A 173 15.79 -15.27 -9.23
CA GLU A 173 16.77 -14.19 -9.25
C GLU A 173 16.11 -12.84 -8.95
N GLU A 174 14.97 -12.55 -9.56
CA GLU A 174 14.19 -11.34 -9.30
C GLU A 174 13.68 -11.29 -7.86
N THR A 175 13.28 -12.43 -7.29
CA THR A 175 12.87 -12.55 -5.89
C THR A 175 14.01 -12.17 -4.94
N GLU A 176 15.23 -12.64 -5.18
CA GLU A 176 16.38 -12.27 -4.35
C GLU A 176 16.75 -10.79 -4.50
N LYS A 177 16.63 -10.23 -5.70
CA LYS A 177 16.81 -8.78 -5.92
C LYS A 177 15.74 -7.97 -5.19
N PHE A 178 14.49 -8.41 -5.22
CA PHE A 178 13.39 -7.80 -4.47
C PHE A 178 13.67 -7.86 -2.97
N ARG A 179 14.06 -9.03 -2.44
CA ARG A 179 14.44 -9.22 -1.04
C ARG A 179 15.55 -8.24 -0.62
N ALA A 180 16.60 -8.15 -1.41
CA ALA A 180 17.73 -7.25 -1.13
C ALA A 180 17.27 -5.79 -1.10
N THR A 181 16.41 -5.38 -2.05
CA THR A 181 15.83 -4.04 -2.11
C THR A 181 15.03 -3.70 -0.85
N VAL A 182 14.13 -4.58 -0.44
CA VAL A 182 13.30 -4.36 0.75
C VAL A 182 14.16 -4.31 2.01
N ASN A 183 15.12 -5.23 2.15
CA ASN A 183 16.01 -5.31 3.31
C ASN A 183 16.99 -4.14 3.40
N GLU A 184 17.25 -3.43 2.31
CA GLU A 184 18.01 -2.17 2.30
C GLU A 184 17.11 -0.97 2.65
N LEU A 185 15.97 -0.83 1.99
CA LEU A 185 15.10 0.34 2.13
C LEU A 185 14.45 0.46 3.52
N LEU A 186 13.95 -0.65 4.06
CA LEU A 186 13.21 -0.58 5.31
C LEU A 186 14.07 -0.09 6.49
N PRO A 187 15.28 -0.63 6.73
CA PRO A 187 16.15 -0.12 7.79
C PRO A 187 16.70 1.28 7.50
N GLU A 188 17.05 1.59 6.24
CA GLU A 188 17.57 2.91 5.86
C GLU A 188 16.62 4.04 6.27
N PHE A 189 15.32 3.82 6.06
CA PHE A 189 14.29 4.81 6.35
C PHE A 189 13.56 4.60 7.70
N GLY A 190 14.11 3.76 8.59
CA GLY A 190 13.53 3.53 9.91
C GLY A 190 12.13 2.93 9.87
N LEU A 191 11.85 2.10 8.87
CA LEU A 191 10.54 1.48 8.62
C LEU A 191 10.40 0.10 9.28
N VAL A 192 11.47 -0.41 9.85
CA VAL A 192 11.55 -1.65 10.65
C VAL A 192 12.26 -1.40 11.96
#